data_2a427adf5774653b7f90322fde6fca48
#
_entry.id   2a427adf5774653b7f90322fde6fca48
#
_cell.length_a   1.000
_cell.length_b   1.000
_cell.length_c   1.000
_cell.angle_alpha   90.00
_cell.angle_beta   90.00
_cell.angle_gamma   90.00
#
_symmetry.space_group_name_H-M   'P 1'
#
loop_
_entity.id
_entity.type
_entity.pdbx_description
1 polymer ?
#
loop_
_entity_poly.entity_id
_entity_poly.type
_entity_poly.pdbx_seq_one_letter_code
_entity_poly.pdbx_strand_id
1 'polypeptide(L)'
;MERLPLWQIALRRIDMPVQKYIAVFIGGSFLAGLIVTIALISLTGGFAEGALFAGFAGVLLLIFLPLLVAFSAAIFPILEVQRSATLIEREMHMFITRMGILSLGEVGASTIFDILKQMSDYGELAKEVKRIEVLVDKWHTSLPEASRIVAQQSPSPLWADFL
;
A
#
# COMPACT_ATOMS: atom_id res chain seq x y z
N MET A 1 21.64 3.23 -4.86
CA MET A 1 20.91 2.56 -3.75
C MET A 1 19.93 1.58 -4.34
N GLU A 2 19.95 0.33 -3.88
CA GLU A 2 19.02 -0.69 -4.36
C GLU A 2 17.69 -0.50 -3.63
N ARG A 3 16.65 -0.13 -4.35
CA ARG A 3 15.31 0.05 -3.79
C ARG A 3 14.64 -1.30 -3.62
N LEU A 4 13.88 -1.45 -2.56
CA LEU A 4 13.06 -2.65 -2.37
C LEU A 4 12.01 -2.76 -3.48
N PRO A 5 11.70 -3.96 -3.97
CA PRO A 5 10.65 -4.14 -4.97
C PRO A 5 9.29 -3.72 -4.41
N LEU A 6 8.43 -3.14 -5.26
CA LEU A 6 7.14 -2.53 -4.88
C LEU A 6 6.25 -3.43 -4.01
N TRP A 7 6.24 -4.73 -4.27
CA TRP A 7 5.44 -5.67 -3.48
C TRP A 7 5.95 -5.84 -2.04
N GLN A 8 7.28 -5.72 -1.79
CA GLN A 8 7.82 -5.75 -0.43
C GLN A 8 7.50 -4.47 0.34
N ILE A 9 7.54 -3.33 -0.35
CA ILE A 9 7.12 -2.04 0.23
C ILE A 9 5.64 -2.10 0.61
N ALA A 10 4.81 -2.66 -0.28
CA ALA A 10 3.38 -2.82 -0.06
C ALA A 10 3.07 -3.66 1.18
N LEU A 11 3.71 -4.82 1.30
CA LEU A 11 3.47 -5.73 2.41
C LEU A 11 3.97 -5.20 3.76
N ARG A 12 5.10 -4.50 3.78
CA ARG A 12 5.59 -3.82 4.99
C ARG A 12 4.66 -2.71 5.46
N ARG A 13 3.98 -2.03 4.54
CA ARG A 13 3.00 -0.98 4.86
C ARG A 13 1.75 -1.52 5.54
N ILE A 14 1.33 -2.73 5.17
CA ILE A 14 0.18 -3.41 5.77
C ILE A 14 0.54 -4.05 7.12
N ASP A 15 1.83 -4.02 7.51
CA ASP A 15 2.37 -4.61 8.76
C ASP A 15 2.04 -6.11 8.90
N MET A 16 1.89 -6.79 7.77
CA MET A 16 1.59 -8.21 7.72
C MET A 16 2.72 -9.01 7.05
N PRO A 17 3.12 -10.15 7.61
CA PRO A 17 4.03 -11.05 6.93
C PRO A 17 3.39 -11.59 5.64
N VAL A 18 4.19 -11.68 4.57
CA VAL A 18 3.76 -12.14 3.22
C VAL A 18 2.90 -13.40 3.28
N GLN A 19 3.30 -14.36 4.10
CA GLN A 19 2.58 -15.64 4.24
C GLN A 19 1.16 -15.45 4.79
N LYS A 20 0.97 -14.57 5.79
CA LYS A 20 -0.37 -14.25 6.33
C LYS A 20 -1.22 -13.52 5.30
N TYR A 21 -0.63 -12.60 4.53
CA TYR A 21 -1.36 -11.91 3.48
C TYR A 21 -1.87 -12.90 2.41
N ILE A 22 -1.01 -13.78 1.92
CA ILE A 22 -1.38 -14.81 0.94
C ILE A 22 -2.47 -15.72 1.50
N ALA A 23 -2.30 -16.22 2.72
CA ALA A 23 -3.26 -17.17 3.30
C ALA A 23 -4.63 -16.53 3.58
N VAL A 24 -4.66 -15.32 4.15
CA VAL A 24 -5.89 -14.68 4.61
C VAL A 24 -6.60 -13.95 3.47
N PHE A 25 -5.89 -13.14 2.70
CA PHE A 25 -6.53 -12.32 1.66
C PHE A 25 -6.72 -13.08 0.35
N ILE A 26 -5.70 -13.75 -0.15
CA ILE A 26 -5.81 -14.48 -1.43
C ILE A 26 -6.64 -15.75 -1.21
N GLY A 27 -6.32 -16.54 -0.20
CA GLY A 27 -7.08 -17.75 0.14
C GLY A 27 -8.51 -17.46 0.57
N GLY A 28 -8.72 -16.45 1.41
CA GLY A 28 -10.05 -16.02 1.83
C GLY A 28 -10.88 -15.46 0.68
N SER A 29 -10.29 -14.67 -0.20
CA SER A 29 -10.96 -14.14 -1.41
C SER A 29 -11.35 -15.26 -2.37
N PHE A 30 -10.48 -16.24 -2.56
CA PHE A 30 -10.78 -17.41 -3.38
C PHE A 30 -11.95 -18.21 -2.83
N LEU A 31 -11.97 -18.49 -1.53
CA LEU A 31 -13.09 -19.19 -0.86
C LEU A 31 -14.39 -18.40 -0.95
N ALA A 32 -14.35 -17.08 -0.70
CA ALA A 32 -15.52 -16.22 -0.82
C ALA A 32 -16.07 -16.22 -2.25
N GLY A 33 -15.21 -16.11 -3.26
CA GLY A 33 -15.56 -16.20 -4.67
C GLY A 33 -16.23 -17.53 -5.01
N LEU A 34 -15.73 -18.63 -4.46
CA LEU A 34 -16.27 -19.97 -4.66
C LEU A 34 -17.67 -20.11 -4.06
N ILE A 35 -17.88 -19.61 -2.84
CA ILE A 35 -19.20 -19.61 -2.17
C ILE A 35 -20.21 -18.78 -2.96
N VAL A 36 -19.84 -17.57 -3.41
CA VAL A 36 -20.71 -16.71 -4.23
C VAL A 36 -21.07 -17.38 -5.53
N THR A 37 -20.12 -18.06 -6.18
CA THR A 37 -20.39 -18.77 -7.44
C THR A 37 -21.37 -19.92 -7.24
N ILE A 38 -21.19 -20.72 -6.20
CA ILE A 38 -22.11 -21.82 -5.87
C ILE A 38 -23.52 -21.27 -5.59
N ALA A 39 -23.62 -20.18 -4.83
CA ALA A 39 -24.88 -19.53 -4.51
C ALA A 39 -25.58 -19.02 -5.79
N LEU A 40 -24.85 -18.38 -6.71
CA LEU A 40 -25.39 -17.90 -7.99
C LEU A 40 -25.91 -19.07 -8.85
N ILE A 41 -25.14 -20.15 -8.97
CA ILE A 41 -25.55 -21.33 -9.74
C ILE A 41 -26.83 -21.95 -9.14
N SER A 42 -26.91 -22.03 -7.81
CA SER A 42 -28.08 -22.55 -7.10
C SER A 42 -29.33 -21.69 -7.32
N LEU A 43 -29.19 -20.36 -7.29
CA LEU A 43 -30.29 -19.41 -7.51
C LEU A 43 -30.82 -19.41 -8.95
N THR A 44 -29.94 -19.62 -9.92
CA THR A 44 -30.33 -19.62 -11.35
C THR A 44 -30.90 -20.94 -11.82
N GLY A 45 -31.07 -21.94 -10.94
CA GLY A 45 -31.59 -23.26 -11.32
C GLY A 45 -30.70 -24.02 -12.30
N GLY A 46 -29.44 -23.61 -12.43
CA GLY A 46 -28.52 -24.02 -13.47
C GLY A 46 -28.16 -25.51 -13.56
N PHE A 47 -28.70 -26.33 -12.67
CA PHE A 47 -28.54 -27.79 -12.72
C PHE A 47 -29.79 -28.54 -13.18
N ALA A 48 -30.95 -27.87 -13.37
CA ALA A 48 -32.23 -28.54 -13.57
C ALA A 48 -32.78 -28.56 -15.00
N GLU A 49 -32.57 -27.53 -15.82
CA GLU A 49 -33.18 -27.47 -17.14
C GLU A 49 -32.24 -26.88 -18.21
N GLY A 50 -31.77 -27.68 -19.14
CA GLY A 50 -30.89 -27.27 -20.23
C GLY A 50 -29.43 -27.70 -20.08
N ALA A 51 -29.23 -28.94 -19.78
CA ALA A 51 -28.06 -29.54 -19.14
C ALA A 51 -26.67 -29.32 -19.79
N LEU A 52 -26.55 -28.94 -21.04
CA LEU A 52 -25.21 -28.80 -21.65
C LEU A 52 -24.66 -27.38 -21.64
N PHE A 53 -25.50 -26.40 -21.98
CA PHE A 53 -25.04 -25.00 -22.01
C PHE A 53 -24.95 -24.37 -20.61
N ALA A 54 -25.92 -24.63 -19.75
CA ALA A 54 -25.92 -24.17 -18.37
C ALA A 54 -24.79 -24.83 -17.55
N GLY A 55 -24.51 -26.11 -17.79
CA GLY A 55 -23.39 -26.80 -17.15
C GLY A 55 -22.04 -26.23 -17.54
N PHE A 56 -21.79 -25.93 -18.80
CA PHE A 56 -20.52 -25.36 -19.27
C PHE A 56 -20.33 -23.93 -18.75
N ALA A 57 -21.37 -23.09 -18.82
CA ALA A 57 -21.33 -21.74 -18.27
C ALA A 57 -21.14 -21.73 -16.75
N GLY A 58 -21.79 -22.66 -16.04
CA GLY A 58 -21.62 -22.84 -14.59
C GLY A 58 -20.21 -23.25 -14.21
N VAL A 59 -19.58 -24.18 -14.94
CA VAL A 59 -18.19 -24.61 -14.71
C VAL A 59 -17.22 -23.44 -14.98
N LEU A 60 -17.43 -22.69 -16.06
CA LEU A 60 -16.61 -21.51 -16.35
C LEU A 60 -16.72 -20.47 -15.22
N LEU A 61 -17.94 -20.16 -14.77
CA LEU A 61 -18.18 -19.23 -13.68
C LEU A 61 -17.52 -19.71 -12.37
N LEU A 62 -17.61 -20.99 -12.07
CA LEU A 62 -17.05 -21.62 -10.86
C LEU A 62 -15.53 -21.53 -10.81
N ILE A 63 -14.84 -21.49 -11.96
CA ILE A 63 -13.40 -21.35 -12.06
C ILE A 63 -13.00 -19.89 -12.16
N PHE A 64 -13.62 -19.12 -13.08
CA PHE A 64 -13.18 -17.75 -13.39
C PHE A 64 -13.50 -16.75 -12.30
N LEU A 65 -14.65 -16.82 -11.64
CA LEU A 65 -15.04 -15.84 -10.62
C LEU A 65 -14.12 -15.87 -9.39
N PRO A 66 -13.87 -17.01 -8.75
CA PRO A 66 -12.94 -17.05 -7.61
C PRO A 66 -11.50 -16.68 -8.01
N LEU A 67 -11.07 -17.03 -9.24
CA LEU A 67 -9.76 -16.65 -9.74
C LEU A 67 -9.65 -15.13 -9.92
N LEU A 68 -10.69 -14.48 -10.45
CA LEU A 68 -10.73 -13.03 -10.66
C LEU A 68 -10.74 -12.27 -9.32
N VAL A 69 -11.47 -12.76 -8.33
CA VAL A 69 -11.50 -12.19 -6.99
C VAL A 69 -10.13 -12.35 -6.30
N ALA A 70 -9.50 -13.52 -6.39
CA ALA A 70 -8.15 -13.74 -5.87
C ALA A 70 -7.09 -12.85 -6.55
N PHE A 71 -7.20 -12.67 -7.86
CA PHE A 71 -6.32 -11.80 -8.64
C PHE A 71 -6.46 -10.33 -8.25
N SER A 72 -7.70 -9.86 -8.04
CA SER A 72 -7.96 -8.49 -7.57
C SER A 72 -7.36 -8.25 -6.17
N ALA A 73 -7.47 -9.22 -5.27
CA ALA A 73 -6.86 -9.16 -3.95
C ALA A 73 -5.32 -9.13 -4.01
N ALA A 74 -4.71 -9.82 -4.98
CA ALA A 74 -3.26 -9.80 -5.16
C ALA A 74 -2.74 -8.45 -5.70
N ILE A 75 -3.53 -7.76 -6.52
CA ILE A 75 -3.17 -6.46 -7.10
C ILE A 75 -3.39 -5.30 -6.12
N PHE A 76 -4.36 -5.42 -5.21
CA PHE A 76 -4.75 -4.37 -4.28
C PHE A 76 -3.57 -3.68 -3.56
N PRO A 77 -2.59 -4.39 -2.95
CA PRO A 77 -1.49 -3.75 -2.24
C PRO A 77 -0.58 -2.94 -3.17
N ILE A 78 -0.43 -3.34 -4.43
CA ILE A 78 0.37 -2.61 -5.43
C ILE A 78 -0.31 -1.30 -5.79
N LEU A 79 -1.63 -1.31 -6.00
CA LEU A 79 -2.41 -0.10 -6.29
C LEU A 79 -2.37 0.89 -5.12
N GLU A 80 -2.44 0.40 -3.89
CA GLU A 80 -2.36 1.25 -2.69
C GLU A 80 -0.98 1.92 -2.57
N VAL A 81 0.10 1.22 -2.89
CA VAL A 81 1.46 1.81 -2.93
C VAL A 81 1.55 2.91 -3.99
N GLN A 82 1.02 2.67 -5.20
CA GLN A 82 1.03 3.67 -6.27
C GLN A 82 0.22 4.90 -5.89
N ARG A 83 -0.97 4.70 -5.30
CA ARG A 83 -1.81 5.79 -4.81
C ARG A 83 -1.08 6.61 -3.75
N SER A 84 -0.45 5.95 -2.79
CA SER A 84 0.32 6.63 -1.75
C SER A 84 1.52 7.39 -2.32
N ALA A 85 2.21 6.85 -3.32
CA ALA A 85 3.30 7.53 -4.01
C ALA A 85 2.82 8.84 -4.62
N THR A 86 1.71 8.80 -5.37
CA THR A 86 1.12 10.00 -6.00
C THR A 86 0.70 11.05 -4.98
N LEU A 87 0.14 10.63 -3.84
CA LEU A 87 -0.25 11.55 -2.77
C LEU A 87 0.98 12.21 -2.12
N ILE A 88 2.03 11.45 -1.84
CA ILE A 88 3.30 11.98 -1.31
C ILE A 88 3.89 13.01 -2.28
N GLU A 89 3.95 12.71 -3.58
CA GLU A 89 4.49 13.61 -4.59
C GLU A 89 3.70 14.91 -4.70
N ARG A 90 2.38 14.84 -4.59
CA ARG A 90 1.52 16.02 -4.57
C ARG A 90 1.77 16.90 -3.33
N GLU A 91 1.91 16.29 -2.16
CA GLU A 91 2.16 16.99 -0.91
C GLU A 91 3.59 17.54 -0.84
N MET A 92 4.54 16.88 -1.48
CA MET A 92 5.95 17.23 -1.50
C MET A 92 6.22 18.62 -2.07
N HIS A 93 5.45 19.06 -3.05
CA HIS A 93 5.61 20.40 -3.62
C HIS A 93 5.40 21.50 -2.57
N MET A 94 4.33 21.41 -1.78
CA MET A 94 4.07 22.34 -0.68
C MET A 94 5.13 22.23 0.43
N PHE A 95 5.56 20.99 0.71
CA PHE A 95 6.59 20.70 1.69
C PHE A 95 7.92 21.38 1.33
N ILE A 96 8.42 21.20 0.11
CA ILE A 96 9.68 21.81 -0.35
C ILE A 96 9.60 23.33 -0.32
N THR A 97 8.49 23.92 -0.73
CA THR A 97 8.30 25.38 -0.69
C THR A 97 8.40 25.90 0.74
N ARG A 98 7.76 25.24 1.70
CA ARG A 98 7.82 25.63 3.12
C ARG A 98 9.22 25.39 3.72
N MET A 99 9.86 24.27 3.36
CA MET A 99 11.27 24.01 3.74
C MET A 99 12.20 25.10 3.24
N GLY A 100 12.03 25.55 2.00
CA GLY A 100 12.80 26.64 1.43
C GLY A 100 12.64 27.92 2.24
N ILE A 101 11.42 28.28 2.63
CA ILE A 101 11.16 29.47 3.46
C ILE A 101 11.81 29.34 4.84
N LEU A 102 11.71 28.18 5.48
CA LEU A 102 12.29 27.93 6.80
C LEU A 102 13.83 27.95 6.76
N SER A 103 14.42 27.43 5.69
CA SER A 103 15.88 27.44 5.50
C SER A 103 16.46 28.85 5.35
N LEU A 104 15.70 29.81 4.85
CA LEU A 104 16.09 31.22 4.78
C LEU A 104 16.19 31.86 6.19
N GLY A 105 15.52 31.28 7.18
CA GLY A 105 15.56 31.74 8.58
C GLY A 105 16.71 31.18 9.43
N GLU A 106 17.74 30.57 8.82
CA GLU A 106 18.85 29.92 9.53
C GLU A 106 18.41 28.85 10.55
N VAL A 107 17.27 28.23 10.32
CA VAL A 107 16.70 27.22 11.20
C VAL A 107 17.40 25.87 11.01
N GLY A 108 17.91 25.27 12.07
CA GLY A 108 18.58 23.97 12.02
C GLY A 108 17.66 22.85 11.52
N ALA A 109 18.23 21.83 10.89
CA ALA A 109 17.46 20.71 10.33
C ALA A 109 16.55 20.03 11.35
N SER A 110 16.98 19.86 12.61
CA SER A 110 16.15 19.30 13.68
C SER A 110 14.91 20.12 13.97
N THR A 111 15.05 21.45 14.00
CA THR A 111 13.91 22.35 14.23
C THR A 111 12.94 22.36 13.05
N ILE A 112 13.44 22.19 11.82
CA ILE A 112 12.60 22.02 10.63
C ILE A 112 11.73 20.76 10.77
N PHE A 113 12.29 19.64 11.22
CA PHE A 113 11.53 18.42 11.49
C PHE A 113 10.50 18.61 12.60
N ASP A 114 10.81 19.37 13.66
CA ASP A 114 9.86 19.67 14.74
C ASP A 114 8.68 20.55 14.27
N ILE A 115 8.93 21.48 13.37
CA ILE A 115 7.90 22.28 12.73
C ILE A 115 7.02 21.39 11.84
N LEU A 116 7.61 20.47 11.11
CA LEU A 116 6.89 19.54 10.25
C LEU A 116 6.00 18.56 11.02
N LYS A 117 6.40 18.16 12.24
CA LYS A 117 5.56 17.38 13.16
C LYS A 117 4.24 18.07 13.50
N GLN A 118 4.25 19.39 13.63
CA GLN A 118 3.06 20.17 13.99
C GLN A 118 2.12 20.36 12.79
N MET A 119 2.58 20.04 11.58
CA MET A 119 1.77 20.20 10.38
C MET A 119 0.99 18.92 10.08
N SER A 120 -0.12 18.69 10.79
CA SER A 120 -1.02 17.54 10.59
C SER A 120 -1.67 17.47 9.20
N ASP A 121 -1.49 18.49 8.37
CA ASP A 121 -2.16 18.66 7.07
C ASP A 121 -1.52 17.86 5.92
N TYR A 122 -0.36 17.24 6.16
CA TYR A 122 0.32 16.42 5.17
C TYR A 122 -0.05 14.93 5.34
N GLY A 123 -1.11 14.47 4.72
CA GLY A 123 -1.67 13.14 4.85
C GLY A 123 -0.66 11.98 4.80
N GLU A 124 -0.21 11.59 3.60
CA GLU A 124 0.73 10.46 3.43
C GLU A 124 2.18 10.86 3.73
N LEU A 125 2.57 12.08 3.41
CA LEU A 125 3.91 12.59 3.70
C LEU A 125 4.16 12.70 5.20
N ALA A 126 3.17 13.12 5.98
CA ALA A 126 3.26 13.15 7.45
C ALA A 126 3.54 11.79 8.05
N LYS A 127 3.01 10.71 7.44
CA LYS A 127 3.29 9.33 7.88
C LYS A 127 4.76 8.95 7.65
N GLU A 128 5.35 9.38 6.55
CA GLU A 128 6.77 9.14 6.25
C GLU A 128 7.69 9.92 7.22
N VAL A 129 7.38 11.19 7.48
CA VAL A 129 8.10 12.01 8.48
C VAL A 129 7.98 11.42 9.88
N LYS A 130 6.79 10.96 10.27
CA LYS A 130 6.58 10.30 11.56
C LYS A 130 7.37 8.99 11.70
N ARG A 131 7.61 8.27 10.60
CA ARG A 131 8.49 7.09 10.61
C ARG A 131 9.93 7.44 10.92
N ILE A 132 10.44 8.55 10.35
CA ILE A 132 11.79 9.07 10.67
C ILE A 132 11.86 9.40 12.16
N GLU A 133 10.86 10.10 12.68
CA GLU A 133 10.77 10.43 14.11
C GLU A 133 10.83 9.19 15.01
N VAL A 134 10.00 8.19 14.71
CA VAL A 134 9.97 6.94 15.49
C VAL A 134 11.33 6.24 15.48
N LEU A 135 12.06 6.26 14.36
CA LEU A 135 13.41 5.70 14.28
C LEU A 135 14.42 6.49 15.12
N VAL A 136 14.32 7.81 15.13
CA VAL A 136 15.20 8.67 15.92
C VAL A 136 14.88 8.57 17.42
N ASP A 137 13.61 8.73 17.79
CA ASP A 137 13.22 8.85 19.20
C ASP A 137 13.17 7.49 19.92
N LYS A 138 12.64 6.45 19.29
CA LYS A 138 12.48 5.13 19.92
C LYS A 138 13.66 4.20 19.71
N TRP A 139 14.32 4.29 18.55
CA TRP A 139 15.43 3.39 18.21
C TRP A 139 16.79 4.06 18.35
N HIS A 140 16.82 5.35 18.76
CA HIS A 140 18.02 6.15 18.92
C HIS A 140 18.94 6.13 17.69
N THR A 141 18.33 6.03 16.51
CA THR A 141 19.03 6.04 15.24
C THR A 141 19.38 7.48 14.88
N SER A 142 20.55 7.72 14.30
CA SER A 142 20.91 9.07 13.83
C SER A 142 19.94 9.53 12.72
N LEU A 143 19.67 10.84 12.65
CA LEU A 143 18.75 11.40 11.63
C LEU A 143 19.11 10.99 10.19
N PRO A 144 20.43 11.04 9.76
CA PRO A 144 20.80 10.59 8.42
C PRO A 144 20.52 9.09 8.17
N GLU A 145 20.73 8.26 9.17
CA GLU A 145 20.48 6.83 9.05
C GLU A 145 18.97 6.52 9.01
N ALA A 146 18.18 7.20 9.86
CA ALA A 146 16.72 7.09 9.84
C ALA A 146 16.14 7.53 8.49
N SER A 147 16.59 8.65 7.94
CA SER A 147 16.22 9.13 6.61
C SER A 147 16.56 8.11 5.53
N ARG A 148 17.75 7.51 5.57
CA ARG A 148 18.17 6.46 4.62
C ARG A 148 17.28 5.23 4.67
N ILE A 149 16.90 4.79 5.87
CA ILE A 149 16.00 3.63 6.06
C ILE A 149 14.62 3.93 5.48
N VAL A 150 14.08 5.11 5.75
CA VAL A 150 12.77 5.52 5.23
C VAL A 150 12.82 5.70 3.72
N ALA A 151 13.87 6.30 3.16
CA ALA A 151 14.08 6.45 1.73
C ALA A 151 14.03 5.11 0.98
N GLN A 152 14.69 4.06 1.51
CA GLN A 152 14.67 2.72 0.91
C GLN A 152 13.29 2.07 0.91
N GLN A 153 12.43 2.44 1.85
CA GLN A 153 11.10 1.86 2.06
C GLN A 153 9.97 2.74 1.52
N SER A 154 10.30 3.94 1.05
CA SER A 154 9.30 4.88 0.54
C SER A 154 8.70 4.41 -0.79
N PRO A 155 7.37 4.56 -0.96
CA PRO A 155 6.71 4.29 -2.24
C PRO A 155 7.03 5.35 -3.30
N SER A 156 7.32 6.60 -2.90
CA SER A 156 7.64 7.69 -3.81
C SER A 156 9.13 7.75 -4.12
N PRO A 157 9.52 7.66 -5.42
CA PRO A 157 10.91 7.85 -5.82
C PRO A 157 11.42 9.26 -5.53
N LEU A 158 10.58 10.29 -5.74
CA LEU A 158 10.96 11.68 -5.49
C LEU A 158 11.25 11.95 -4.01
N TRP A 159 10.43 11.41 -3.12
CA TRP A 159 10.66 11.52 -1.69
C TRP A 159 11.94 10.79 -1.24
N ALA A 160 12.17 9.60 -1.79
CA ALA A 160 13.38 8.83 -1.50
C ALA A 160 14.67 9.52 -1.98
N ASP A 161 14.62 10.25 -3.09
CA ASP A 161 15.76 10.99 -3.60
C ASP A 161 15.98 12.32 -2.85
N PHE A 162 14.94 12.85 -2.20
CA PHE A 162 15.01 14.04 -1.37
C PHE A 162 15.65 13.77 0.00
N LEU A 163 15.41 12.59 0.61
CA LEU A 163 15.94 12.18 1.92
C LEU A 163 17.40 11.78 1.87
#